data_585970e7b10c87e2239ce93346f50bc9
#
_entry.id   585970e7b10c87e2239ce93346f50bc9
#
_cell.length_a   1.000
_cell.length_b   1.000
_cell.length_c   1.000
_cell.angle_alpha   90.00
_cell.angle_beta   90.00
_cell.angle_gamma   90.00
#
_symmetry.space_group_name_H-M   'P 1'
#
loop_
_entity.id
_entity.type
_entity.pdbx_description
1 polymer ?
#
loop_
_entity_poly.entity_id
_entity_poly.type
_entity_poly.pdbx_seq_one_letter_code
_entity_poly.pdbx_strand_id
1 'polypeptide(L)'
;MTNEVVDVGVKVVGDKSSTQANPSTSSHPSLEENHQSQRMPTVVEDEHESVNGEVPLDQVNDEEEQIQRQPSVPHPRVHQTIQRDHPVDNILGSIRRGVTTRSRLSNFCEFYSFVSSLEPLKVEEALGDPDWIIAMQEELNNFTRNEVWSLVQRPKQNVIGTKWVFRNKQDEHGVVTRNKARLVAQGYTQVEGLDFGETYAPVARLESIRILIAYATNHDFKLYQMDVKSAFLNGPLQERVYMEQPPGFEDPKKPNHVYLLHKALYGLKQAPRGWYDCLKDFLIKNGFTIGKADSTLFTRKVDNELFVCQIYVDDIIFGSTNEKFCEEFSKVMTNRFEMSMMGELKYFLGFQVKQLKEGTFLCQTKYTQDMLKKFGMEKAKHAKTPMSSNGHLDLNEEGKPVDQKLYRSMIGSLLYLCASRPDIMLSVCMCARFQANPKNCHLVAVKRILRYLVHTQNLGLWYPKVWRNCPNYSDLSA
;
A
#
# COMPACT_ATOMS: atom_id res chain seq x y z
N MET A 1 -17.98 -35.66 -28.16
CA MET A 1 -19.02 -35.48 -27.16
C MET A 1 -18.96 -34.04 -26.73
N THR A 2 -20.05 -33.39 -26.90
CA THR A 2 -20.39 -31.99 -27.06
C THR A 2 -19.86 -31.05 -25.96
N ASN A 3 -19.21 -29.98 -26.42
CA ASN A 3 -18.85 -28.79 -25.62
C ASN A 3 -20.13 -27.96 -25.35
N GLU A 4 -20.54 -27.84 -24.12
CA GLU A 4 -21.49 -26.81 -23.70
C GLU A 4 -20.73 -25.56 -23.26
N VAL A 5 -20.89 -24.51 -24.04
CA VAL A 5 -20.50 -23.13 -23.73
C VAL A 5 -21.63 -22.52 -22.95
N VAL A 6 -21.39 -22.13 -21.68
CA VAL A 6 -22.36 -21.37 -20.88
C VAL A 6 -22.30 -19.90 -21.33
N ASP A 7 -23.32 -19.48 -22.03
CA ASP A 7 -23.56 -18.11 -22.49
C ASP A 7 -24.15 -17.27 -21.33
N VAL A 8 -23.41 -16.25 -20.88
CA VAL A 8 -23.87 -15.29 -19.87
C VAL A 8 -24.51 -14.11 -20.63
N GLY A 9 -25.81 -14.19 -20.87
CA GLY A 9 -26.57 -13.18 -21.57
C GLY A 9 -26.68 -11.84 -20.87
N VAL A 10 -26.01 -10.84 -21.42
CA VAL A 10 -26.31 -9.41 -21.16
C VAL A 10 -27.22 -8.91 -22.25
N LYS A 11 -28.50 -8.63 -21.92
CA LYS A 11 -29.43 -7.99 -22.84
C LYS A 11 -29.11 -6.50 -22.95
N VAL A 12 -28.59 -6.10 -24.12
CA VAL A 12 -28.58 -4.70 -24.56
C VAL A 12 -29.75 -4.54 -25.50
N VAL A 13 -30.71 -3.66 -25.19
CA VAL A 13 -31.80 -3.28 -26.07
C VAL A 13 -31.27 -2.23 -27.02
N GLY A 14 -31.20 -2.56 -28.29
CA GLY A 14 -30.86 -1.65 -29.38
C GLY A 14 -32.01 -1.53 -30.37
N ASP A 15 -32.35 -0.31 -30.67
CA ASP A 15 -33.38 0.07 -31.60
C ASP A 15 -32.92 -0.07 -33.08
N LYS A 16 -33.82 -0.49 -33.96
CA LYS A 16 -33.57 -0.76 -35.39
C LYS A 16 -33.85 0.47 -36.24
N SER A 17 -32.91 0.87 -37.09
CA SER A 17 -33.27 1.45 -38.37
C SER A 17 -32.25 1.06 -39.45
N SER A 18 -32.78 0.54 -40.53
CA SER A 18 -32.14 0.02 -41.73
C SER A 18 -31.65 1.12 -42.66
N THR A 19 -30.50 0.93 -43.34
CA THR A 19 -30.39 1.18 -44.79
C THR A 19 -29.15 0.51 -45.38
N GLN A 20 -29.37 -0.16 -46.52
CA GLN A 20 -28.37 -0.84 -47.35
C GLN A 20 -27.57 0.16 -48.19
N ALA A 21 -26.32 -0.12 -48.49
CA ALA A 21 -25.70 -0.05 -49.83
C ALA A 21 -24.28 -0.61 -49.83
N ASN A 22 -23.95 -1.39 -50.80
CA ASN A 22 -22.71 -2.08 -51.13
C ASN A 22 -21.86 -1.26 -52.16
N PRO A 23 -20.72 -1.75 -52.71
CA PRO A 23 -19.38 -1.37 -52.32
C PRO A 23 -18.58 -0.72 -53.46
N SER A 24 -17.45 -0.08 -53.14
CA SER A 24 -16.41 0.13 -54.18
C SER A 24 -15.02 0.31 -53.59
N THR A 25 -14.14 -0.41 -54.16
CA THR A 25 -12.66 -0.46 -54.16
C THR A 25 -11.94 0.90 -54.11
N SER A 26 -10.85 1.03 -53.31
CA SER A 26 -9.49 1.25 -53.81
C SER A 26 -8.53 1.83 -52.76
N SER A 27 -7.29 1.32 -52.79
CA SER A 27 -5.99 1.92 -52.49
C SER A 27 -5.58 2.31 -51.06
N HIS A 28 -4.56 1.61 -50.58
CA HIS A 28 -3.66 1.97 -49.49
C HIS A 28 -2.99 3.33 -49.68
N PRO A 29 -2.65 4.04 -48.59
CA PRO A 29 -1.26 4.21 -48.27
C PRO A 29 -0.91 3.88 -46.79
N SER A 30 0.28 3.38 -46.62
CA SER A 30 1.05 3.13 -45.41
C SER A 30 1.07 4.34 -44.48
N LEU A 31 0.70 4.14 -43.24
CA LEU A 31 0.95 5.09 -42.17
C LEU A 31 1.83 4.42 -41.09
N GLU A 32 2.92 5.09 -40.83
CA GLU A 32 3.90 4.77 -39.79
C GLU A 32 3.24 4.69 -38.42
N GLU A 33 3.46 3.58 -37.74
CA GLU A 33 3.06 3.38 -36.34
C GLU A 33 3.94 4.20 -35.41
N ASN A 34 3.41 5.31 -34.91
CA ASN A 34 3.98 6.01 -33.77
C ASN A 34 3.52 5.30 -32.48
N HIS A 35 4.35 4.40 -31.97
CA HIS A 35 4.20 3.86 -30.61
C HIS A 35 4.53 4.94 -29.57
N GLN A 36 3.53 5.71 -29.17
CA GLN A 36 3.59 6.44 -27.91
C GLN A 36 3.22 5.47 -26.79
N SER A 37 4.28 4.96 -26.14
CA SER A 37 4.22 4.22 -24.89
C SER A 37 3.54 5.08 -23.82
N GLN A 38 2.31 4.74 -23.44
CA GLN A 38 1.63 5.30 -22.27
C GLN A 38 2.32 4.74 -21.02
N ARG A 39 3.19 5.55 -20.44
CA ARG A 39 3.75 5.31 -19.09
C ARG A 39 2.64 5.38 -18.06
N MET A 40 2.38 4.28 -17.37
CA MET A 40 1.62 4.28 -16.13
C MET A 40 2.31 5.15 -15.07
N PRO A 41 1.56 5.87 -14.24
CA PRO A 41 2.17 6.70 -13.21
C PRO A 41 2.80 5.82 -12.13
N THR A 42 4.11 5.87 -12.04
CA THR A 42 4.87 5.49 -10.87
C THR A 42 4.37 6.31 -9.68
N VAL A 43 4.15 5.65 -8.57
CA VAL A 43 3.91 6.31 -7.27
C VAL A 43 5.14 7.14 -6.96
N VAL A 44 5.03 8.45 -7.17
CA VAL A 44 6.09 9.41 -6.82
C VAL A 44 5.98 9.63 -5.32
N GLU A 45 7.00 9.21 -4.59
CA GLU A 45 7.21 9.60 -3.20
C GLU A 45 7.45 11.11 -3.16
N ASP A 46 6.60 11.83 -2.39
CA ASP A 46 6.72 13.27 -2.19
C ASP A 46 8.03 13.60 -1.47
N GLU A 47 8.97 14.21 -2.17
CA GLU A 47 10.08 14.95 -1.56
C GLU A 47 9.52 16.27 -1.00
N HIS A 48 9.54 16.40 0.33
CA HIS A 48 9.30 17.68 1.00
C HIS A 48 10.50 18.60 0.81
N GLU A 49 10.42 19.52 -0.14
CA GLU A 49 11.26 20.73 -0.13
C GLU A 49 10.77 21.67 0.98
N SER A 50 11.63 21.90 1.97
CA SER A 50 11.46 22.92 2.98
C SER A 50 11.76 24.29 2.36
N VAL A 51 10.72 25.11 2.21
CA VAL A 51 10.88 26.53 1.86
C VAL A 51 11.19 27.29 3.14
N ASN A 52 12.45 27.73 3.28
CA ASN A 52 12.86 28.75 4.24
C ASN A 52 12.31 30.11 3.77
N GLY A 53 11.30 30.60 4.47
CA GLY A 53 10.85 31.99 4.37
C GLY A 53 11.27 32.72 5.63
N GLU A 54 12.30 33.55 5.54
CA GLU A 54 12.67 34.52 6.56
C GLU A 54 11.56 35.58 6.68
N VAL A 55 11.07 35.80 7.89
CA VAL A 55 10.21 36.94 8.24
C VAL A 55 11.03 37.87 9.13
N PRO A 56 11.07 39.20 8.86
CA PRO A 56 11.88 40.13 9.61
C PRO A 56 11.32 40.41 11.01
N LEU A 57 12.23 40.56 11.94
CA LEU A 57 11.98 41.07 13.30
C LEU A 57 11.60 42.55 13.23
N ASP A 58 10.46 42.91 13.79
CA ASP A 58 10.21 44.26 14.28
C ASP A 58 9.57 44.25 15.66
N GLN A 59 10.34 44.85 16.52
CA GLN A 59 10.04 45.69 17.70
C GLN A 59 9.08 45.21 18.80
N VAL A 60 9.73 45.02 19.92
CA VAL A 60 9.30 44.87 21.30
C VAL A 60 8.49 46.09 21.75
N ASN A 61 7.33 45.87 22.37
CA ASN A 61 6.76 46.78 23.36
C ASN A 61 6.44 46.00 24.63
N ASP A 62 7.06 46.41 25.72
CA ASP A 62 6.82 45.98 27.08
C ASP A 62 5.43 46.44 27.56
N GLU A 63 4.56 45.53 27.91
CA GLU A 63 3.43 45.76 28.80
C GLU A 63 3.40 44.65 29.88
N GLU A 64 3.62 45.09 31.11
CA GLU A 64 3.46 44.30 32.33
C GLU A 64 1.99 43.92 32.53
N GLU A 65 1.62 42.65 32.34
CA GLU A 65 0.32 42.11 32.78
C GLU A 65 0.45 41.27 34.04
N GLN A 66 -0.34 41.64 35.01
CA GLN A 66 -0.45 41.11 36.35
C GLN A 66 -0.75 39.61 36.38
N ILE A 67 0.12 38.85 37.02
CA ILE A 67 -0.05 37.43 37.34
C ILE A 67 -1.16 37.26 38.38
N GLN A 68 -2.35 36.85 37.94
CA GLN A 68 -3.39 36.30 38.83
C GLN A 68 -2.95 34.93 39.36
N ARG A 69 -2.82 34.87 40.70
CA ARG A 69 -2.50 33.62 41.42
C ARG A 69 -3.63 32.62 41.29
N GLN A 70 -3.41 31.53 40.58
CA GLN A 70 -4.24 30.34 40.64
C GLN A 70 -4.05 29.61 41.99
N PRO A 71 -5.11 28.94 42.52
CA PRO A 71 -5.04 28.31 43.82
C PRO A 71 -4.08 27.12 43.82
N SER A 72 -3.23 27.04 44.82
CA SER A 72 -2.23 26.00 45.06
C SER A 72 -2.89 24.62 45.16
N VAL A 73 -2.52 23.70 44.26
CA VAL A 73 -2.80 22.27 44.39
C VAL A 73 -2.04 21.74 45.63
N PRO A 74 -2.68 21.02 46.55
CA PRO A 74 -2.03 20.54 47.77
C PRO A 74 -0.88 19.57 47.42
N HIS A 75 0.33 19.88 47.86
CA HIS A 75 1.48 19.02 47.71
C HIS A 75 1.27 17.71 48.49
N PRO A 76 1.50 16.53 47.89
CA PRO A 76 1.47 15.28 48.62
C PRO A 76 2.54 15.33 49.73
N ARG A 77 2.12 15.14 50.98
CA ARG A 77 3.06 15.04 52.12
C ARG A 77 3.98 13.86 51.91
N VAL A 78 5.26 14.12 51.74
CA VAL A 78 6.32 13.08 51.74
C VAL A 78 6.35 12.48 53.14
N HIS A 79 6.24 11.16 53.24
CA HIS A 79 6.25 10.45 54.53
C HIS A 79 7.55 10.73 55.25
N GLN A 80 7.49 11.12 56.55
CA GLN A 80 8.67 11.52 57.36
C GLN A 80 9.75 10.46 57.47
N THR A 81 9.43 9.18 57.28
CA THR A 81 10.35 8.03 57.23
C THR A 81 11.30 8.08 56.03
N ILE A 82 10.83 8.60 54.86
CA ILE A 82 11.65 8.68 53.64
C ILE A 82 12.74 9.74 53.78
N GLN A 83 12.49 10.79 54.52
CA GLN A 83 13.50 11.86 54.75
C GLN A 83 14.62 11.47 55.73
N ARG A 84 14.38 10.49 56.63
CA ARG A 84 15.38 10.06 57.62
C ARG A 84 16.37 9.03 57.05
N ASP A 85 15.89 8.09 56.27
CA ASP A 85 16.67 6.91 55.85
C ASP A 85 17.18 7.01 54.38
N HIS A 86 16.59 7.88 53.56
CA HIS A 86 17.02 8.10 52.20
C HIS A 86 16.95 9.59 51.80
N PRO A 87 18.10 10.29 51.79
CA PRO A 87 18.18 11.68 51.34
C PRO A 87 17.62 11.81 49.94
N VAL A 88 16.76 12.82 49.72
CA VAL A 88 16.06 13.07 48.45
C VAL A 88 17.04 13.26 47.27
N ASP A 89 18.25 13.76 47.57
CA ASP A 89 19.31 14.00 46.59
C ASP A 89 19.94 12.71 46.01
N ASN A 90 19.70 11.55 46.66
CA ASN A 90 20.18 10.25 46.19
C ASN A 90 19.13 9.50 45.33
N ILE A 91 17.98 10.10 45.06
CA ILE A 91 16.91 9.47 44.24
C ILE A 91 17.13 9.84 42.79
N LEU A 92 17.57 8.88 41.97
CA LEU A 92 17.64 9.00 40.55
C LEU A 92 16.20 8.98 39.96
N GLY A 93 15.66 10.14 39.55
CA GLY A 93 14.37 10.31 38.92
C GLY A 93 13.38 11.15 39.73
N SER A 94 12.20 11.40 39.16
CA SER A 94 11.17 12.25 39.76
C SER A 94 10.30 11.49 40.76
N ILE A 95 10.28 11.94 42.02
CA ILE A 95 9.46 11.40 43.14
C ILE A 95 7.95 11.40 42.81
N ARG A 96 7.52 12.26 41.88
CA ARG A 96 6.12 12.37 41.45
C ARG A 96 5.63 11.21 40.59
N ARG A 97 6.51 10.34 40.06
CA ARG A 97 6.16 9.20 39.21
C ARG A 97 5.71 7.95 39.97
N GLY A 98 5.79 7.92 41.28
CA GLY A 98 5.45 6.76 42.11
C GLY A 98 6.49 5.63 42.01
N VAL A 99 6.37 4.61 42.87
CA VAL A 99 7.25 3.43 42.85
C VAL A 99 6.91 2.55 41.65
N THR A 100 7.90 2.37 40.77
CA THR A 100 7.79 1.42 39.64
C THR A 100 8.21 0.05 40.17
N THR A 101 7.27 -0.90 40.26
CA THR A 101 7.56 -2.28 40.65
C THR A 101 8.36 -3.00 39.57
N ARG A 102 9.18 -4.01 39.93
CA ARG A 102 9.89 -4.85 38.94
C ARG A 102 9.00 -5.45 37.90
N SER A 103 7.79 -5.87 38.26
CA SER A 103 6.79 -6.38 37.33
C SER A 103 6.32 -5.31 36.32
N ARG A 104 6.14 -4.06 36.79
CA ARG A 104 5.76 -2.93 35.90
C ARG A 104 6.91 -2.50 35.02
N LEU A 105 8.14 -2.61 35.49
CA LEU A 105 9.36 -2.36 34.71
C LEU A 105 9.57 -3.49 33.67
N SER A 106 9.36 -4.75 34.05
CA SER A 106 9.40 -5.91 33.16
C SER A 106 8.35 -5.78 32.04
N ASN A 107 7.09 -5.49 32.40
CA ASN A 107 6.04 -5.25 31.41
C ASN A 107 6.34 -4.03 30.53
N PHE A 108 6.89 -2.95 31.11
CA PHE A 108 7.29 -1.78 30.32
C PHE A 108 8.46 -2.11 29.37
N CYS A 109 9.46 -2.88 29.83
CA CYS A 109 10.57 -3.34 29.01
C CYS A 109 10.14 -4.39 27.96
N GLU A 110 9.15 -5.23 28.24
CA GLU A 110 8.60 -6.19 27.26
C GLU A 110 7.77 -5.51 26.16
N PHE A 111 7.06 -4.41 26.48
CA PHE A 111 6.14 -3.76 25.53
C PHE A 111 6.68 -2.46 24.91
N TYR A 112 7.64 -1.79 25.52
CA TYR A 112 8.17 -0.49 25.07
C TYR A 112 9.70 -0.45 24.95
N SER A 113 10.38 -1.58 25.10
CA SER A 113 11.81 -1.60 24.98
C SER A 113 12.24 -1.46 23.51
N PHE A 114 13.01 -0.42 23.25
CA PHE A 114 13.84 -0.27 22.06
C PHE A 114 13.09 0.00 20.75
N VAL A 115 12.21 1.02 20.75
CA VAL A 115 11.60 1.52 19.54
C VAL A 115 11.70 3.04 19.48
N SER A 116 12.50 3.55 18.54
CA SER A 116 12.59 4.98 18.29
C SER A 116 11.28 5.51 17.67
N SER A 117 10.77 6.61 18.21
CA SER A 117 9.55 7.26 17.70
C SER A 117 9.82 8.15 16.48
N LEU A 118 11.07 8.55 16.24
CA LEU A 118 11.47 9.41 15.13
C LEU A 118 11.99 8.57 13.96
N GLU A 119 11.55 8.88 12.74
CA GLU A 119 12.11 8.30 11.52
C GLU A 119 13.32 9.13 11.06
N PRO A 120 14.54 8.55 10.98
CA PRO A 120 15.71 9.26 10.47
C PRO A 120 15.53 9.59 8.99
N LEU A 121 15.96 10.78 8.59
CA LEU A 121 16.02 11.18 7.18
C LEU A 121 17.35 10.79 6.53
N LYS A 122 18.41 10.67 7.33
CA LYS A 122 19.78 10.37 6.88
C LYS A 122 20.37 9.20 7.63
N VAL A 123 21.35 8.56 7.03
CA VAL A 123 22.05 7.41 7.63
C VAL A 123 22.79 7.79 8.90
N GLU A 124 23.39 8.98 8.92
CA GLU A 124 24.15 9.48 10.06
C GLU A 124 23.25 9.61 11.31
N GLU A 125 22.01 10.03 11.13
CA GLU A 125 21.01 10.10 12.20
C GLU A 125 20.66 8.70 12.72
N ALA A 126 20.48 7.74 11.81
CA ALA A 126 20.16 6.36 12.15
C ALA A 126 21.33 5.67 12.89
N LEU A 127 22.57 5.96 12.49
CA LEU A 127 23.76 5.42 13.14
C LEU A 127 24.01 6.02 14.55
N GLY A 128 23.35 7.14 14.88
CA GLY A 128 23.34 7.71 16.24
C GLY A 128 22.30 7.08 17.18
N ASP A 129 21.41 6.23 16.67
CA ASP A 129 20.30 5.63 17.43
C ASP A 129 20.41 4.10 17.45
N PRO A 130 20.60 3.48 18.64
CA PRO A 130 20.75 2.03 18.77
C PRO A 130 19.61 1.21 18.16
N ASP A 131 18.36 1.71 18.24
CA ASP A 131 17.19 0.99 17.76
C ASP A 131 17.18 0.90 16.23
N TRP A 132 17.61 1.97 15.57
CA TRP A 132 17.79 1.96 14.13
C TRP A 132 18.99 1.11 13.68
N ILE A 133 20.10 1.11 14.44
CA ILE A 133 21.24 0.21 14.16
C ILE A 133 20.78 -1.25 14.20
N ILE A 134 19.99 -1.63 15.20
CA ILE A 134 19.43 -2.99 15.30
C ILE A 134 18.56 -3.30 14.08
N ALA A 135 17.67 -2.38 13.67
CA ALA A 135 16.82 -2.58 12.50
C ALA A 135 17.63 -2.71 11.20
N MET A 136 18.71 -1.94 11.03
CA MET A 136 19.62 -2.05 9.90
C MET A 136 20.37 -3.40 9.91
N GLN A 137 20.87 -3.82 11.07
CA GLN A 137 21.57 -5.10 11.22
C GLN A 137 20.65 -6.29 10.96
N GLU A 138 19.37 -6.22 11.38
CA GLU A 138 18.36 -7.24 11.05
C GLU A 138 18.18 -7.40 9.53
N GLU A 139 18.14 -6.29 8.78
CA GLU A 139 18.03 -6.31 7.32
C GLU A 139 19.25 -6.96 6.66
N LEU A 140 20.49 -6.59 7.12
CA LEU A 140 21.71 -7.21 6.61
C LEU A 140 21.83 -8.69 6.97
N ASN A 141 21.41 -9.08 8.17
CA ASN A 141 21.34 -10.48 8.59
C ASN A 141 20.35 -11.27 7.73
N ASN A 142 19.24 -10.64 7.32
CA ASN A 142 18.28 -11.24 6.40
C ASN A 142 18.93 -11.52 5.03
N PHE A 143 19.76 -10.60 4.53
CA PHE A 143 20.48 -10.79 3.27
C PHE A 143 21.51 -11.93 3.35
N THR A 144 22.23 -12.02 4.46
CA THR A 144 23.19 -13.10 4.71
C THR A 144 22.48 -14.46 4.78
N ARG A 145 21.38 -14.54 5.52
CA ARG A 145 20.58 -15.76 5.70
C ARG A 145 19.98 -16.25 4.39
N ASN A 146 19.61 -15.33 3.50
CA ASN A 146 19.06 -15.63 2.18
C ASN A 146 20.12 -15.75 1.09
N GLU A 147 21.42 -15.64 1.40
CA GLU A 147 22.52 -15.70 0.42
C GLU A 147 22.30 -14.74 -0.76
N VAL A 148 21.91 -13.49 -0.45
CA VAL A 148 21.50 -12.51 -1.47
C VAL A 148 22.69 -12.04 -2.30
N TRP A 149 23.89 -11.96 -1.69
CA TRP A 149 25.08 -11.38 -2.28
C TRP A 149 26.39 -12.02 -1.81
N SER A 150 27.47 -11.74 -2.53
CA SER A 150 28.85 -12.04 -2.14
C SER A 150 29.76 -10.83 -2.34
N LEU A 151 30.69 -10.61 -1.39
CA LEU A 151 31.66 -9.52 -1.47
C LEU A 151 32.75 -9.87 -2.48
N VAL A 152 32.93 -9.05 -3.51
CA VAL A 152 33.89 -9.26 -4.60
C VAL A 152 34.73 -8.01 -4.84
N GLN A 153 35.89 -8.18 -5.50
CA GLN A 153 36.70 -7.03 -5.93
C GLN A 153 35.91 -6.17 -6.91
N ARG A 154 36.03 -4.83 -6.81
CA ARG A 154 35.31 -3.89 -7.68
C ARG A 154 35.62 -4.16 -9.15
N PRO A 155 34.61 -4.45 -9.96
CA PRO A 155 34.78 -4.64 -11.41
C PRO A 155 34.89 -3.30 -12.15
N LYS A 156 35.15 -3.39 -13.45
CA LYS A 156 35.06 -2.22 -14.36
C LYS A 156 33.63 -1.90 -14.81
N GLN A 157 32.70 -2.80 -14.51
CA GLN A 157 31.28 -2.67 -14.85
C GLN A 157 30.58 -1.65 -13.94
N ASN A 158 29.36 -1.27 -14.33
CA ASN A 158 28.52 -0.38 -13.52
C ASN A 158 28.30 -0.96 -12.12
N VAL A 159 28.45 -0.12 -11.10
CA VAL A 159 28.15 -0.47 -9.70
C VAL A 159 27.04 0.43 -9.22
N ILE A 160 25.96 -0.18 -8.77
CA ILE A 160 24.73 0.52 -8.38
C ILE A 160 24.86 0.97 -6.92
N GLY A 161 24.50 2.22 -6.64
CA GLY A 161 24.47 2.75 -5.29
C GLY A 161 23.36 2.12 -4.43
N THR A 162 23.48 2.30 -3.12
CA THR A 162 22.50 1.84 -2.14
C THR A 162 21.93 3.01 -1.34
N LYS A 163 20.72 2.85 -0.82
CA LYS A 163 20.06 3.83 0.07
C LYS A 163 19.31 3.09 1.17
N TRP A 164 19.45 3.57 2.39
CA TRP A 164 18.60 3.14 3.50
C TRP A 164 17.24 3.87 3.47
N VAL A 165 16.18 3.13 3.76
CA VAL A 165 14.83 3.65 3.94
C VAL A 165 14.35 3.21 5.32
N PHE A 166 14.01 4.19 6.15
CA PHE A 166 13.55 3.99 7.52
C PHE A 166 12.05 4.20 7.62
N ARG A 167 11.35 3.30 8.30
CA ARG A 167 9.89 3.42 8.52
C ARG A 167 9.49 2.84 9.87
N ASN A 168 8.71 3.60 10.61
CA ASN A 168 8.06 3.15 11.81
C ASN A 168 6.81 2.33 11.48
N LYS A 169 6.67 1.17 12.06
CA LYS A 169 5.45 0.39 12.05
C LYS A 169 4.62 0.77 13.26
N GLN A 170 3.37 1.15 13.03
CA GLN A 170 2.43 1.57 14.05
C GLN A 170 1.28 0.58 14.15
N ASP A 171 0.69 0.47 15.35
CA ASP A 171 -0.54 -0.25 15.59
C ASP A 171 -1.78 0.55 15.14
N GLU A 172 -2.97 0.02 15.41
CA GLU A 172 -4.25 0.67 15.08
C GLU A 172 -4.46 2.00 15.83
N HIS A 173 -3.72 2.22 16.93
CA HIS A 173 -3.79 3.43 17.76
C HIS A 173 -2.70 4.46 17.41
N GLY A 174 -1.85 4.15 16.43
CA GLY A 174 -0.74 5.02 15.99
C GLY A 174 0.50 4.92 16.90
N VAL A 175 0.57 3.93 17.79
CA VAL A 175 1.75 3.68 18.63
C VAL A 175 2.79 2.93 17.79
N VAL A 176 4.05 3.42 17.80
CA VAL A 176 5.15 2.75 17.10
C VAL A 176 5.46 1.43 17.80
N THR A 177 5.32 0.33 17.07
CA THR A 177 5.56 -1.04 17.57
C THR A 177 6.89 -1.62 17.11
N ARG A 178 7.44 -1.10 16.01
CA ARG A 178 8.70 -1.59 15.43
C ARG A 178 9.33 -0.54 14.53
N ASN A 179 10.65 -0.39 14.61
CA ASN A 179 11.46 0.29 13.59
C ASN A 179 11.79 -0.69 12.47
N LYS A 180 11.64 -0.27 11.23
CA LYS A 180 11.99 -1.09 10.07
C LYS A 180 12.93 -0.32 9.15
N ALA A 181 14.15 -0.84 9.00
CA ALA A 181 15.09 -0.38 7.99
C ALA A 181 15.01 -1.28 6.75
N ARG A 182 15.13 -0.71 5.56
CA ARG A 182 15.28 -1.43 4.29
C ARG A 182 16.47 -0.89 3.54
N LEU A 183 17.33 -1.76 3.06
CA LEU A 183 18.37 -1.38 2.11
C LEU A 183 17.79 -1.49 0.70
N VAL A 184 17.80 -0.38 -0.03
CA VAL A 184 17.21 -0.27 -1.37
C VAL A 184 18.29 0.04 -2.38
N ALA A 185 18.31 -0.70 -3.50
CA ALA A 185 19.22 -0.43 -4.62
C ALA A 185 18.75 0.83 -5.38
N GLN A 186 19.70 1.67 -5.81
CA GLN A 186 19.41 2.84 -6.64
C GLN A 186 19.27 2.43 -8.12
N GLY A 187 18.27 1.59 -8.41
CA GLY A 187 18.05 0.98 -9.73
C GLY A 187 17.77 1.96 -10.87
N TYR A 188 17.51 3.24 -10.56
CA TYR A 188 17.42 4.28 -11.60
C TYR A 188 18.73 4.50 -12.36
N THR A 189 19.87 4.11 -11.80
CA THR A 189 21.18 4.15 -12.46
C THR A 189 21.47 2.95 -13.36
N GLN A 190 20.60 1.93 -13.37
CA GLN A 190 20.73 0.74 -14.21
C GLN A 190 20.56 1.07 -15.69
N VAL A 191 21.39 0.44 -16.54
CA VAL A 191 21.38 0.57 -17.98
C VAL A 191 20.68 -0.65 -18.60
N GLU A 192 19.70 -0.43 -19.45
CA GLU A 192 18.99 -1.48 -20.18
C GLU A 192 19.93 -2.21 -21.14
N GLY A 193 19.80 -3.53 -21.22
CA GLY A 193 20.67 -4.39 -22.03
C GLY A 193 22.02 -4.74 -21.39
N LEU A 194 22.44 -4.04 -20.30
CA LEU A 194 23.63 -4.35 -19.52
C LEU A 194 23.29 -4.86 -18.10
N ASP A 195 22.53 -4.08 -17.34
CA ASP A 195 22.22 -4.36 -15.94
C ASP A 195 20.88 -5.09 -15.80
N PHE A 196 20.02 -5.00 -16.78
CA PHE A 196 18.73 -5.71 -16.81
C PHE A 196 18.23 -5.88 -18.25
N GLY A 197 17.47 -6.96 -18.46
CA GLY A 197 16.73 -7.19 -19.70
C GLY A 197 15.25 -6.83 -19.50
N GLU A 198 14.39 -7.85 -19.37
CA GLU A 198 12.95 -7.66 -19.17
C GLU A 198 12.64 -7.34 -17.70
N THR A 199 11.85 -6.28 -17.47
CA THR A 199 11.45 -5.83 -16.12
C THR A 199 9.97 -6.04 -15.82
N TYR A 200 9.17 -6.32 -16.85
CA TYR A 200 7.73 -6.43 -16.69
C TYR A 200 7.36 -7.63 -15.80
N ALA A 201 6.64 -7.35 -14.72
CA ALA A 201 5.98 -8.34 -13.88
C ALA A 201 4.47 -8.12 -13.93
N PRO A 202 3.65 -9.18 -14.11
CA PRO A 202 2.21 -9.04 -14.01
C PRO A 202 1.80 -8.58 -12.61
N VAL A 203 0.82 -7.67 -12.56
CA VAL A 203 0.20 -7.20 -11.31
C VAL A 203 -1.30 -7.41 -11.39
N ALA A 204 -1.89 -8.02 -10.36
CA ALA A 204 -3.33 -8.24 -10.31
C ALA A 204 -4.09 -6.91 -10.36
N ARG A 205 -5.17 -6.86 -11.13
CA ARG A 205 -6.07 -5.72 -11.19
C ARG A 205 -7.09 -5.81 -10.06
N LEU A 206 -7.56 -4.67 -9.55
CA LEU A 206 -8.59 -4.63 -8.52
C LEU A 206 -9.90 -5.30 -8.98
N GLU A 207 -10.20 -5.21 -10.27
CA GLU A 207 -11.34 -5.87 -10.89
C GLU A 207 -11.23 -7.39 -10.81
N SER A 208 -10.05 -7.96 -11.07
CA SER A 208 -9.79 -9.41 -10.94
C SER A 208 -10.04 -9.89 -9.51
N ILE A 209 -9.59 -9.12 -8.51
CA ILE A 209 -9.80 -9.43 -7.10
C ILE A 209 -11.29 -9.39 -6.75
N ARG A 210 -12.04 -8.39 -7.24
CA ARG A 210 -13.48 -8.28 -7.03
C ARG A 210 -14.23 -9.45 -7.67
N ILE A 211 -13.82 -9.88 -8.89
CA ILE A 211 -14.39 -11.07 -9.56
C ILE A 211 -14.09 -12.31 -8.72
N LEU A 212 -12.87 -12.46 -8.21
CA LEU A 212 -12.49 -13.59 -7.35
C LEU A 212 -13.34 -13.63 -6.07
N ILE A 213 -13.56 -12.49 -5.41
CA ILE A 213 -14.41 -12.40 -4.21
C ILE A 213 -15.86 -12.81 -4.55
N ALA A 214 -16.42 -12.27 -5.65
CA ALA A 214 -17.77 -12.62 -6.10
C ALA A 214 -17.88 -14.11 -6.43
N TYR A 215 -16.88 -14.66 -7.11
CA TYR A 215 -16.82 -16.07 -7.47
C TYR A 215 -16.76 -16.97 -6.22
N ALA A 216 -15.87 -16.66 -5.27
CA ALA A 216 -15.74 -17.41 -4.01
C ALA A 216 -17.06 -17.38 -3.21
N THR A 217 -17.72 -16.23 -3.15
CA THR A 217 -19.00 -16.08 -2.47
C THR A 217 -20.10 -16.93 -3.12
N ASN A 218 -20.17 -16.94 -4.45
CA ASN A 218 -21.18 -17.72 -5.18
C ASN A 218 -20.96 -19.23 -5.09
N HIS A 219 -19.70 -19.69 -4.96
CA HIS A 219 -19.33 -21.09 -4.83
C HIS A 219 -19.14 -21.54 -3.39
N ASP A 220 -19.49 -20.69 -2.43
CA ASP A 220 -19.49 -21.00 -1.00
C ASP A 220 -18.15 -21.44 -0.43
N PHE A 221 -17.07 -20.80 -0.82
CA PHE A 221 -15.77 -21.02 -0.19
C PHE A 221 -15.13 -19.72 0.29
N LYS A 222 -14.33 -19.85 1.35
CA LYS A 222 -13.62 -18.71 1.94
C LYS A 222 -12.32 -18.41 1.22
N LEU A 223 -11.97 -17.12 1.22
CA LEU A 223 -10.68 -16.63 0.80
C LEU A 223 -9.80 -16.36 2.03
N TYR A 224 -8.54 -16.75 1.91
CA TYR A 224 -7.48 -16.58 2.88
C TYR A 224 -6.37 -15.72 2.31
N GLN A 225 -5.53 -15.16 3.17
CA GLN A 225 -4.40 -14.31 2.78
C GLN A 225 -3.09 -14.80 3.41
N MET A 226 -2.02 -14.73 2.63
CA MET A 226 -0.64 -14.89 3.07
C MET A 226 0.20 -13.70 2.61
N ASP A 227 1.21 -13.33 3.41
CA ASP A 227 2.20 -12.29 3.11
C ASP A 227 3.60 -12.92 3.05
N VAL A 228 4.34 -12.64 1.98
CA VAL A 228 5.72 -13.12 1.80
C VAL A 228 6.68 -12.09 2.37
N LYS A 229 7.45 -12.50 3.38
CA LYS A 229 8.50 -11.63 3.91
C LYS A 229 9.63 -11.48 2.89
N SER A 230 9.99 -10.22 2.60
CA SER A 230 11.10 -9.91 1.71
C SER A 230 11.03 -10.66 0.36
N ALA A 231 9.86 -10.60 -0.30
CA ALA A 231 9.54 -11.36 -1.52
C ALA A 231 10.64 -11.31 -2.58
N PHE A 232 11.21 -10.13 -2.87
CA PHE A 232 12.23 -9.95 -3.90
C PHE A 232 13.52 -10.72 -3.60
N LEU A 233 13.89 -10.92 -2.33
CA LEU A 233 15.07 -11.71 -1.94
C LEU A 233 14.97 -13.20 -2.31
N ASN A 234 13.81 -13.65 -2.80
CA ASN A 234 13.62 -15.01 -3.32
C ASN A 234 13.81 -15.10 -4.84
N GLY A 235 13.78 -13.95 -5.56
CA GLY A 235 13.94 -13.90 -7.02
C GLY A 235 15.41 -14.01 -7.42
N PRO A 236 15.86 -15.07 -8.13
CA PRO A 236 17.21 -15.14 -8.65
C PRO A 236 17.43 -14.08 -9.73
N LEU A 237 18.64 -13.51 -9.77
CA LEU A 237 19.08 -12.63 -10.86
C LEU A 237 19.78 -13.46 -11.94
N GLN A 238 19.48 -13.16 -13.19
CA GLN A 238 20.16 -13.76 -14.34
C GLN A 238 21.39 -12.92 -14.76
N GLU A 239 21.29 -11.60 -14.58
CA GLU A 239 22.32 -10.64 -14.90
C GLU A 239 23.32 -10.48 -13.74
N ARG A 240 24.55 -10.07 -14.08
CA ARG A 240 25.57 -9.73 -13.09
C ARG A 240 25.38 -8.28 -12.63
N VAL A 241 24.77 -8.10 -11.49
CA VAL A 241 24.53 -6.80 -10.88
C VAL A 241 25.47 -6.60 -9.69
N TYR A 242 26.23 -5.49 -9.73
CA TYR A 242 27.13 -5.11 -8.66
C TYR A 242 26.58 -3.92 -7.91
N MET A 243 26.73 -3.94 -6.58
CA MET A 243 26.16 -2.95 -5.69
C MET A 243 27.21 -2.45 -4.69
N GLU A 244 27.18 -1.15 -4.38
CA GLU A 244 28.05 -0.57 -3.34
C GLU A 244 27.76 -1.18 -1.97
N GLN A 245 28.78 -1.21 -1.12
CA GLN A 245 28.59 -1.59 0.27
C GLN A 245 27.59 -0.62 0.94
N PRO A 246 26.75 -1.13 1.86
CA PRO A 246 25.74 -0.29 2.53
C PRO A 246 26.39 0.84 3.33
N PRO A 247 25.92 2.09 3.21
CA PRO A 247 26.43 3.21 3.99
C PRO A 247 26.37 2.93 5.50
N GLY A 248 27.50 3.10 6.20
CA GLY A 248 27.65 2.84 7.64
C GLY A 248 27.97 1.39 7.99
N PHE A 249 28.06 0.48 7.00
CA PHE A 249 28.43 -0.93 7.19
C PHE A 249 29.49 -1.40 6.17
N GLU A 250 30.30 -0.46 5.71
CA GLU A 250 31.43 -0.76 4.81
C GLU A 250 32.51 -1.54 5.55
N ASP A 251 33.10 -2.57 4.91
CA ASP A 251 34.23 -3.32 5.46
C ASP A 251 35.52 -2.47 5.41
N PRO A 252 36.06 -2.03 6.56
CA PRO A 252 37.28 -1.21 6.58
C PRO A 252 38.52 -1.92 5.99
N LYS A 253 38.51 -3.24 5.96
CA LYS A 253 39.61 -4.06 5.40
C LYS A 253 39.50 -4.22 3.89
N LYS A 254 38.33 -3.95 3.32
CA LYS A 254 38.01 -4.16 1.91
C LYS A 254 37.29 -2.97 1.28
N PRO A 255 37.82 -1.74 1.38
CA PRO A 255 37.11 -0.54 0.92
C PRO A 255 36.84 -0.53 -0.59
N ASN A 256 37.65 -1.25 -1.37
CA ASN A 256 37.52 -1.35 -2.84
C ASN A 256 36.71 -2.59 -3.29
N HIS A 257 35.97 -3.25 -2.38
CA HIS A 257 35.11 -4.35 -2.72
C HIS A 257 33.67 -3.87 -2.82
N VAL A 258 32.88 -4.59 -3.62
CA VAL A 258 31.45 -4.37 -3.85
C VAL A 258 30.70 -5.68 -3.70
N TYR A 259 29.41 -5.63 -3.58
CA TYR A 259 28.58 -6.82 -3.55
C TYR A 259 28.14 -7.24 -4.96
N LEU A 260 28.41 -8.49 -5.33
CA LEU A 260 27.78 -9.16 -6.47
C LEU A 260 26.45 -9.75 -5.98
N LEU A 261 25.35 -9.36 -6.60
CA LEU A 261 24.01 -9.86 -6.27
C LEU A 261 23.75 -11.22 -6.92
N HIS A 262 23.21 -12.16 -6.16
CA HIS A 262 22.69 -13.45 -6.62
C HIS A 262 21.17 -13.45 -6.69
N LYS A 263 20.52 -12.62 -5.86
CA LYS A 263 19.08 -12.46 -5.77
C LYS A 263 18.70 -11.00 -5.84
N ALA A 264 17.46 -10.75 -6.23
CA ALA A 264 16.94 -9.41 -6.42
C ALA A 264 16.76 -8.67 -5.08
N LEU A 265 16.88 -7.36 -5.15
CA LEU A 265 16.67 -6.43 -4.03
C LEU A 265 15.59 -5.42 -4.37
N TYR A 266 14.98 -4.85 -3.35
CA TYR A 266 14.13 -3.67 -3.50
C TYR A 266 14.90 -2.56 -4.21
N GLY A 267 14.25 -1.91 -5.20
CA GLY A 267 14.81 -0.83 -5.98
C GLY A 267 15.46 -1.25 -7.31
N LEU A 268 15.77 -2.52 -7.54
CA LEU A 268 16.18 -3.01 -8.85
C LEU A 268 14.98 -3.08 -9.79
N LYS A 269 15.18 -2.70 -11.06
CA LYS A 269 14.13 -2.68 -12.09
C LYS A 269 13.56 -4.08 -12.37
N GLN A 270 14.39 -5.12 -12.37
CA GLN A 270 14.01 -6.51 -12.62
C GLN A 270 13.53 -7.28 -11.37
N ALA A 271 13.59 -6.69 -10.17
CA ALA A 271 13.24 -7.40 -8.94
C ALA A 271 11.80 -7.96 -8.92
N PRO A 272 10.76 -7.19 -9.35
CA PRO A 272 9.40 -7.71 -9.43
C PRO A 272 9.28 -8.91 -10.38
N ARG A 273 9.98 -8.87 -11.52
CA ARG A 273 9.97 -9.95 -12.50
C ARG A 273 10.63 -11.21 -11.95
N GLY A 274 11.83 -11.09 -11.37
CA GLY A 274 12.54 -12.23 -10.78
C GLY A 274 11.74 -12.93 -9.70
N TRP A 275 11.04 -12.18 -8.85
CA TRP A 275 10.14 -12.72 -7.84
C TRP A 275 8.93 -13.43 -8.46
N TYR A 276 8.25 -12.75 -9.40
CA TYR A 276 7.09 -13.34 -10.07
C TYR A 276 7.43 -14.67 -10.76
N ASP A 277 8.55 -14.73 -11.50
CA ASP A 277 8.98 -15.96 -12.18
C ASP A 277 9.31 -17.07 -11.18
N CYS A 278 9.99 -16.75 -10.07
CA CYS A 278 10.28 -17.71 -9.00
C CYS A 278 8.99 -18.33 -8.42
N LEU A 279 8.01 -17.49 -8.07
CA LEU A 279 6.75 -17.93 -7.50
C LEU A 279 5.89 -18.69 -8.53
N LYS A 280 5.80 -18.19 -9.76
CA LYS A 280 5.10 -18.82 -10.88
C LYS A 280 5.62 -20.25 -11.11
N ASP A 281 6.95 -20.40 -11.24
CA ASP A 281 7.57 -21.72 -11.49
C ASP A 281 7.33 -22.68 -10.33
N PHE A 282 7.37 -22.17 -9.09
CA PHE A 282 7.03 -22.96 -7.92
C PHE A 282 5.57 -23.44 -7.94
N LEU A 283 4.62 -22.56 -8.26
CA LEU A 283 3.20 -22.93 -8.33
C LEU A 283 2.93 -23.93 -9.46
N ILE A 284 3.54 -23.75 -10.64
CA ILE A 284 3.41 -24.69 -11.76
C ILE A 284 3.94 -26.07 -11.38
N LYS A 285 5.11 -26.17 -10.70
CA LYS A 285 5.67 -27.41 -10.19
C LYS A 285 4.74 -28.12 -9.18
N ASN A 286 3.90 -27.35 -8.48
CA ASN A 286 2.89 -27.87 -7.55
C ASN A 286 1.50 -28.10 -8.20
N GLY A 287 1.45 -28.17 -9.54
CA GLY A 287 0.25 -28.57 -10.30
C GLY A 287 -0.75 -27.43 -10.54
N PHE A 288 -0.34 -26.17 -10.36
CA PHE A 288 -1.17 -25.02 -10.72
C PHE A 288 -1.03 -24.67 -12.20
N THR A 289 -2.09 -24.16 -12.78
CA THR A 289 -2.14 -23.61 -14.13
C THR A 289 -2.39 -22.09 -14.09
N ILE A 290 -1.72 -21.36 -14.97
CA ILE A 290 -1.87 -19.89 -15.07
C ILE A 290 -3.20 -19.57 -15.76
N GLY A 291 -3.91 -18.55 -15.28
CA GLY A 291 -5.09 -18.02 -15.90
C GLY A 291 -4.80 -17.40 -17.28
N LYS A 292 -5.65 -17.72 -18.27
CA LYS A 292 -5.45 -17.23 -19.64
C LYS A 292 -5.68 -15.72 -19.77
N ALA A 293 -6.63 -15.16 -19.02
CA ALA A 293 -6.97 -13.74 -19.04
C ALA A 293 -6.17 -12.90 -18.02
N ASP A 294 -5.70 -13.52 -16.94
CA ASP A 294 -4.95 -12.89 -15.89
C ASP A 294 -3.80 -13.82 -15.46
N SER A 295 -2.57 -13.44 -15.79
CA SER A 295 -1.37 -14.20 -15.48
C SER A 295 -1.00 -14.21 -13.98
N THR A 296 -1.66 -13.40 -13.17
CA THR A 296 -1.52 -13.41 -11.72
C THR A 296 -2.51 -14.33 -11.01
N LEU A 297 -3.47 -14.89 -11.75
CA LEU A 297 -4.41 -15.90 -11.27
C LEU A 297 -3.88 -17.30 -11.59
N PHE A 298 -3.81 -18.14 -10.57
CA PHE A 298 -3.42 -19.55 -10.67
C PHE A 298 -4.56 -20.42 -10.19
N THR A 299 -4.80 -21.51 -10.90
CA THR A 299 -5.87 -22.46 -10.55
C THR A 299 -5.34 -23.88 -10.54
N ARG A 300 -5.85 -24.71 -9.63
CA ARG A 300 -5.62 -26.15 -9.60
C ARG A 300 -6.96 -26.86 -9.46
N LYS A 301 -7.22 -27.82 -10.32
CA LYS A 301 -8.40 -28.69 -10.24
C LYS A 301 -7.96 -30.08 -9.84
N VAL A 302 -8.61 -30.62 -8.82
CA VAL A 302 -8.42 -32.00 -8.35
C VAL A 302 -9.81 -32.60 -8.22
N ASP A 303 -10.13 -33.56 -9.04
CA ASP A 303 -11.47 -34.11 -9.21
C ASP A 303 -12.49 -32.99 -9.54
N ASN A 304 -13.52 -32.81 -8.71
CA ASN A 304 -14.51 -31.72 -8.84
C ASN A 304 -14.17 -30.48 -7.99
N GLU A 305 -13.07 -30.51 -7.25
CA GLU A 305 -12.67 -29.42 -6.37
C GLU A 305 -11.81 -28.40 -7.12
N LEU A 306 -12.08 -27.14 -6.86
CA LEU A 306 -11.31 -26.02 -7.42
C LEU A 306 -10.51 -25.34 -6.33
N PHE A 307 -9.22 -25.14 -6.59
CA PHE A 307 -8.37 -24.24 -5.82
C PHE A 307 -7.99 -23.03 -6.68
N VAL A 308 -8.07 -21.85 -6.11
CA VAL A 308 -7.68 -20.58 -6.74
C VAL A 308 -6.63 -19.87 -5.91
N CYS A 309 -5.66 -19.24 -6.59
CA CYS A 309 -4.61 -18.44 -5.98
C CYS A 309 -4.37 -17.20 -6.83
N GLN A 310 -4.49 -16.01 -6.24
CA GLN A 310 -4.25 -14.72 -6.88
C GLN A 310 -3.03 -14.07 -6.25
N ILE A 311 -2.04 -13.70 -7.05
CA ILE A 311 -0.78 -13.09 -6.61
C ILE A 311 -0.85 -11.56 -6.82
N TYR A 312 -0.44 -10.82 -5.79
CA TYR A 312 -0.20 -9.38 -5.86
C TYR A 312 1.13 -9.05 -5.16
N VAL A 313 2.23 -9.11 -5.90
CA VAL A 313 3.60 -8.92 -5.44
C VAL A 313 3.95 -9.87 -4.28
N ASP A 314 3.95 -9.39 -3.03
CA ASP A 314 4.19 -10.12 -1.77
C ASP A 314 2.92 -10.68 -1.13
N ASP A 315 1.76 -10.14 -1.48
CA ASP A 315 0.46 -10.62 -1.01
C ASP A 315 -0.09 -11.75 -1.89
N ILE A 316 -0.61 -12.80 -1.26
CA ILE A 316 -1.27 -13.93 -1.93
C ILE A 316 -2.65 -14.15 -1.33
N ILE A 317 -3.69 -14.08 -2.18
CA ILE A 317 -5.05 -14.48 -1.84
C ILE A 317 -5.30 -15.87 -2.40
N PHE A 318 -5.87 -16.77 -1.60
CA PHE A 318 -6.20 -18.10 -2.05
C PHE A 318 -7.44 -18.66 -1.39
N GLY A 319 -8.04 -19.64 -2.02
CA GLY A 319 -9.22 -20.32 -1.50
C GLY A 319 -9.54 -21.58 -2.29
N SER A 320 -10.36 -22.45 -1.71
CA SER A 320 -10.77 -23.70 -2.33
C SER A 320 -12.17 -24.10 -1.87
N THR A 321 -12.89 -24.82 -2.71
CA THR A 321 -14.12 -25.54 -2.33
C THR A 321 -13.87 -26.61 -1.28
N ASN A 322 -12.62 -27.07 -1.14
CA ASN A 322 -12.17 -27.98 -0.09
C ASN A 322 -11.12 -27.32 0.80
N GLU A 323 -11.47 -27.06 2.06
CA GLU A 323 -10.62 -26.34 3.01
C GLU A 323 -9.29 -27.03 3.30
N LYS A 324 -9.22 -28.36 3.22
CA LYS A 324 -7.98 -29.13 3.39
C LYS A 324 -6.90 -28.73 2.37
N PHE A 325 -7.30 -28.37 1.15
CA PHE A 325 -6.35 -27.89 0.15
C PHE A 325 -5.74 -26.54 0.51
N CYS A 326 -6.49 -25.70 1.24
CA CYS A 326 -5.97 -24.43 1.76
C CYS A 326 -4.90 -24.67 2.83
N GLU A 327 -5.11 -25.64 3.73
CA GLU A 327 -4.12 -26.02 4.75
C GLU A 327 -2.85 -26.62 4.11
N GLU A 328 -3.02 -27.53 3.14
CA GLU A 328 -1.89 -28.14 2.40
C GLU A 328 -1.09 -27.06 1.67
N PHE A 329 -1.77 -26.16 0.96
CA PHE A 329 -1.14 -25.04 0.25
C PHE A 329 -0.34 -24.16 1.21
N SER A 330 -0.93 -23.80 2.35
CA SER A 330 -0.25 -23.01 3.37
C SER A 330 1.05 -23.68 3.84
N LYS A 331 1.03 -24.99 4.11
CA LYS A 331 2.22 -25.76 4.50
C LYS A 331 3.28 -25.80 3.38
N VAL A 332 2.86 -26.04 2.14
CA VAL A 332 3.77 -26.08 0.98
C VAL A 332 4.46 -24.74 0.76
N MET A 333 3.71 -23.63 0.88
CA MET A 333 4.23 -22.27 0.72
C MET A 333 5.17 -21.89 1.86
N THR A 334 4.80 -22.13 3.12
CA THR A 334 5.63 -21.81 4.29
C THR A 334 6.90 -22.64 4.38
N ASN A 335 6.91 -23.85 3.84
CA ASN A 335 8.13 -24.67 3.75
C ASN A 335 9.13 -24.13 2.71
N ARG A 336 8.67 -23.41 1.70
CA ARG A 336 9.52 -22.89 0.62
C ARG A 336 9.94 -21.45 0.83
N PHE A 337 9.04 -20.62 1.34
CA PHE A 337 9.23 -19.17 1.51
C PHE A 337 9.00 -18.77 2.96
N GLU A 338 9.72 -17.74 3.42
CA GLU A 338 9.41 -17.15 4.72
C GLU A 338 8.10 -16.36 4.60
N MET A 339 7.03 -16.89 5.15
CA MET A 339 5.67 -16.34 5.00
C MET A 339 4.95 -16.18 6.33
N SER A 340 4.01 -15.23 6.34
CA SER A 340 3.05 -15.06 7.43
C SER A 340 1.66 -15.44 6.95
N MET A 341 1.02 -16.43 7.62
CA MET A 341 -0.40 -16.74 7.40
C MET A 341 -1.24 -15.68 8.11
N MET A 342 -2.00 -14.87 7.33
CA MET A 342 -2.84 -13.80 7.85
C MET A 342 -4.25 -14.29 8.23
N GLY A 343 -4.58 -15.55 7.88
CA GLY A 343 -5.88 -16.14 8.11
C GLY A 343 -6.93 -15.75 7.05
N GLU A 344 -8.19 -15.71 7.44
CA GLU A 344 -9.30 -15.32 6.56
C GLU A 344 -9.09 -13.91 6.03
N LEU A 345 -9.37 -13.68 4.75
CA LEU A 345 -9.20 -12.38 4.07
C LEU A 345 -10.10 -11.32 4.73
N LYS A 346 -9.46 -10.33 5.37
CA LYS A 346 -10.15 -9.19 6.04
C LYS A 346 -9.77 -7.84 5.46
N TYR A 347 -8.51 -7.68 5.07
CA TYR A 347 -7.97 -6.44 4.52
C TYR A 347 -7.06 -6.75 3.36
N PHE A 348 -7.31 -6.10 2.21
CA PHE A 348 -6.47 -6.28 1.04
C PHE A 348 -6.49 -5.04 0.15
N LEU A 349 -5.33 -4.46 -0.13
CA LEU A 349 -5.20 -3.29 -1.01
C LEU A 349 -6.23 -2.18 -0.66
N GLY A 350 -6.34 -1.83 0.60
CA GLY A 350 -7.30 -0.82 1.06
C GLY A 350 -8.77 -1.27 1.09
N PHE A 351 -9.10 -2.45 0.59
CA PHE A 351 -10.41 -3.06 0.79
C PHE A 351 -10.53 -3.67 2.19
N GLN A 352 -11.67 -3.50 2.79
CA GLN A 352 -12.14 -4.24 3.96
C GLN A 352 -13.14 -5.28 3.48
N VAL A 353 -12.87 -6.55 3.76
CA VAL A 353 -13.65 -7.70 3.30
C VAL A 353 -14.29 -8.36 4.49
N LYS A 354 -15.62 -8.51 4.50
CA LYS A 354 -16.37 -9.25 5.52
C LYS A 354 -17.06 -10.44 4.84
N GLN A 355 -16.53 -11.64 5.06
CA GLN A 355 -17.11 -12.88 4.52
C GLN A 355 -18.15 -13.40 5.54
N LEU A 356 -19.43 -13.32 5.20
CA LEU A 356 -20.57 -13.71 6.01
C LEU A 356 -21.24 -14.96 5.42
N LYS A 357 -22.16 -15.57 6.17
CA LYS A 357 -22.92 -16.75 5.69
C LYS A 357 -23.81 -16.43 4.50
N GLU A 358 -24.35 -15.22 4.46
CA GLU A 358 -25.31 -14.74 3.45
C GLU A 358 -24.61 -14.17 2.22
N GLY A 359 -23.33 -13.82 2.33
CA GLY A 359 -22.59 -13.19 1.25
C GLY A 359 -21.32 -12.48 1.74
N THR A 360 -20.67 -11.75 0.86
CA THR A 360 -19.45 -10.99 1.18
C THR A 360 -19.67 -9.50 0.98
N PHE A 361 -19.32 -8.73 2.01
CA PHE A 361 -19.34 -7.26 1.96
C PHE A 361 -17.94 -6.73 1.75
N LEU A 362 -17.79 -5.80 0.78
CA LEU A 362 -16.53 -5.17 0.38
C LEU A 362 -16.67 -3.65 0.50
N CYS A 363 -15.86 -2.99 1.32
CA CYS A 363 -15.84 -1.54 1.49
C CYS A 363 -14.41 -1.00 1.63
N GLN A 364 -14.27 0.33 1.66
CA GLN A 364 -13.01 1.05 1.88
C GLN A 364 -13.18 2.14 2.95
N THR A 365 -13.81 1.81 4.06
CA THR A 365 -14.15 2.76 5.13
C THR A 365 -12.92 3.46 5.68
N LYS A 366 -11.86 2.70 6.06
CA LYS A 366 -10.61 3.27 6.58
C LYS A 366 -9.95 4.19 5.55
N TYR A 367 -9.81 3.74 4.31
CA TYR A 367 -9.25 4.55 3.22
C TYR A 367 -10.04 5.86 3.02
N THR A 368 -11.37 5.80 3.08
CA THR A 368 -12.23 6.98 2.96
C THR A 368 -11.97 7.97 4.11
N GLN A 369 -11.82 7.48 5.34
CA GLN A 369 -11.50 8.31 6.50
C GLN A 369 -10.12 8.97 6.36
N ASP A 370 -9.10 8.20 6.02
CA ASP A 370 -7.74 8.71 5.81
C ASP A 370 -7.69 9.75 4.68
N MET A 371 -8.42 9.52 3.58
CA MET A 371 -8.54 10.46 2.47
C MET A 371 -9.23 11.76 2.91
N LEU A 372 -10.34 11.68 3.65
CA LEU A 372 -11.04 12.87 4.17
C LEU A 372 -10.13 13.68 5.12
N LYS A 373 -9.35 12.99 5.95
CA LYS A 373 -8.34 13.59 6.83
C LYS A 373 -7.25 14.28 6.03
N LYS A 374 -6.66 13.58 5.04
CA LYS A 374 -5.62 14.13 4.15
C LYS A 374 -6.04 15.44 3.49
N PHE A 375 -7.30 15.57 3.10
CA PHE A 375 -7.82 16.77 2.43
C PHE A 375 -8.53 17.77 3.36
N GLY A 376 -8.49 17.56 4.70
CA GLY A 376 -9.09 18.45 5.69
C GLY A 376 -10.63 18.53 5.59
N MET A 377 -11.28 17.45 5.17
CA MET A 377 -12.72 17.39 4.91
C MET A 377 -13.52 16.62 5.97
N GLU A 378 -12.89 16.10 7.02
CA GLU A 378 -13.54 15.27 8.07
C GLU A 378 -14.76 15.97 8.71
N LYS A 379 -14.64 17.26 9.00
CA LYS A 379 -15.68 18.07 9.66
C LYS A 379 -16.50 18.89 8.67
N ALA A 380 -16.40 18.61 7.37
CA ALA A 380 -17.11 19.38 6.36
C ALA A 380 -18.61 19.06 6.41
N LYS A 381 -19.45 20.11 6.19
CA LYS A 381 -20.90 19.92 6.08
C LYS A 381 -21.20 18.92 4.96
N HIS A 382 -21.93 17.84 5.27
CA HIS A 382 -22.25 16.78 4.32
C HIS A 382 -23.11 17.26 3.14
N ALA A 383 -22.95 16.59 2.01
CA ALA A 383 -23.80 16.77 0.82
C ALA A 383 -24.66 15.51 0.62
N LYS A 384 -25.91 15.68 0.22
CA LYS A 384 -26.84 14.55 -0.01
C LYS A 384 -26.53 13.75 -1.28
N THR A 385 -25.84 14.38 -2.26
CA THR A 385 -25.52 13.77 -3.55
C THR A 385 -24.09 14.14 -3.95
N PRO A 386 -23.36 13.23 -4.66
CA PRO A 386 -21.98 13.47 -5.06
C PRO A 386 -21.86 14.59 -6.11
N MET A 387 -22.91 14.83 -6.91
CA MET A 387 -22.97 15.90 -7.91
C MET A 387 -24.29 16.67 -7.80
N SER A 388 -24.30 17.93 -8.25
CA SER A 388 -25.53 18.72 -8.35
C SER A 388 -26.31 18.28 -9.59
N SER A 389 -27.63 18.20 -9.50
CA SER A 389 -28.49 17.91 -10.64
C SER A 389 -28.37 18.95 -11.76
N ASN A 390 -28.04 20.20 -11.42
CA ASN A 390 -27.91 21.32 -12.37
C ASN A 390 -26.44 21.67 -12.65
N GLY A 391 -25.48 20.79 -12.28
CA GLY A 391 -24.04 21.08 -12.39
C GLY A 391 -23.51 20.76 -13.79
N HIS A 392 -23.57 21.71 -14.72
CA HIS A 392 -22.72 21.67 -15.89
C HIS A 392 -21.29 22.03 -15.50
N LEU A 393 -20.36 21.12 -15.79
CA LEU A 393 -18.93 21.38 -15.70
C LEU A 393 -18.42 21.61 -17.12
N ASP A 394 -17.92 22.80 -17.39
CA ASP A 394 -17.29 23.22 -18.62
C ASP A 394 -15.82 23.61 -18.39
N LEU A 395 -15.10 23.99 -19.43
CA LEU A 395 -13.70 24.38 -19.33
C LEU A 395 -13.49 25.63 -18.48
N ASN A 396 -14.50 26.52 -18.43
CA ASN A 396 -14.50 27.78 -17.66
C ASN A 396 -13.16 28.52 -17.78
N GLU A 397 -12.78 28.90 -19.01
CA GLU A 397 -11.45 29.43 -19.34
C GLU A 397 -11.09 30.68 -18.51
N GLU A 398 -12.06 31.57 -18.25
CA GLU A 398 -11.90 32.75 -17.42
C GLU A 398 -11.92 32.48 -15.91
N GLY A 399 -12.22 31.24 -15.51
CA GLY A 399 -12.33 30.85 -14.11
C GLY A 399 -10.97 30.90 -13.38
N LYS A 400 -11.01 31.24 -12.09
CA LYS A 400 -9.81 31.28 -11.23
C LYS A 400 -9.11 29.91 -11.22
N PRO A 401 -7.81 29.83 -11.60
CA PRO A 401 -7.05 28.59 -11.55
C PRO A 401 -6.86 28.11 -10.11
N VAL A 402 -6.69 26.81 -9.94
CA VAL A 402 -6.39 26.17 -8.65
C VAL A 402 -5.13 25.32 -8.75
N ASP A 403 -4.57 24.96 -7.61
CA ASP A 403 -3.41 24.08 -7.56
C ASP A 403 -3.72 22.74 -8.26
N GLN A 404 -3.01 22.51 -9.36
CA GLN A 404 -3.15 21.33 -10.20
C GLN A 404 -2.71 20.05 -9.49
N LYS A 405 -1.64 20.14 -8.67
CA LYS A 405 -1.09 18.99 -7.92
C LYS A 405 -2.11 18.52 -6.88
N LEU A 406 -2.69 19.45 -6.13
CA LEU A 406 -3.76 19.18 -5.16
C LEU A 406 -4.99 18.57 -5.85
N TYR A 407 -5.44 19.18 -6.96
CA TYR A 407 -6.60 18.68 -7.72
C TYR A 407 -6.38 17.24 -8.22
N ARG A 408 -5.23 16.97 -8.84
CA ARG A 408 -4.86 15.62 -9.31
C ARG A 408 -4.77 14.61 -8.17
N SER A 409 -4.23 15.01 -7.01
CA SER A 409 -4.18 14.16 -5.83
C SER A 409 -5.58 13.78 -5.34
N MET A 410 -6.52 14.73 -5.30
CA MET A 410 -7.93 14.46 -4.95
C MET A 410 -8.59 13.50 -5.94
N ILE A 411 -8.43 13.75 -7.25
CA ILE A 411 -9.02 12.91 -8.30
C ILE A 411 -8.44 11.50 -8.25
N GLY A 412 -7.10 11.35 -8.13
CA GLY A 412 -6.47 10.03 -8.04
C GLY A 412 -6.97 9.21 -6.85
N SER A 413 -7.10 9.86 -5.68
CA SER A 413 -7.67 9.21 -4.48
C SER A 413 -9.13 8.79 -4.67
N LEU A 414 -9.95 9.61 -5.33
CA LEU A 414 -11.35 9.30 -5.61
C LEU A 414 -11.52 8.21 -6.67
N LEU A 415 -10.68 8.19 -7.72
CA LEU A 415 -10.67 7.12 -8.74
C LEU A 415 -10.38 5.75 -8.11
N TYR A 416 -9.41 5.70 -7.18
CA TYR A 416 -9.13 4.47 -6.44
C TYR A 416 -10.33 4.01 -5.60
N LEU A 417 -11.03 4.94 -4.96
CA LEU A 417 -12.22 4.65 -4.16
C LEU A 417 -13.39 4.12 -5.02
N CYS A 418 -13.49 4.48 -6.29
CA CYS A 418 -14.53 3.99 -7.21
C CYS A 418 -14.55 2.45 -7.33
N ALA A 419 -13.46 1.77 -6.98
CA ALA A 419 -13.40 0.31 -6.98
C ALA A 419 -14.42 -0.35 -6.03
N SER A 420 -14.78 0.30 -4.91
CA SER A 420 -15.83 -0.16 -3.98
C SER A 420 -17.06 0.77 -3.95
N ARG A 421 -16.99 1.95 -4.57
CA ARG A 421 -18.01 3.00 -4.55
C ARG A 421 -18.43 3.40 -5.96
N PRO A 422 -19.18 2.54 -6.67
CA PRO A 422 -19.68 2.86 -8.01
C PRO A 422 -20.64 4.06 -8.04
N ASP A 423 -21.28 4.38 -6.94
CA ASP A 423 -22.18 5.52 -6.76
C ASP A 423 -21.53 6.89 -7.01
N ILE A 424 -20.22 7.02 -6.78
CA ILE A 424 -19.49 8.26 -7.06
C ILE A 424 -18.79 8.25 -8.43
N MET A 425 -18.73 7.12 -9.12
CA MET A 425 -17.88 6.95 -10.31
C MET A 425 -18.16 7.99 -11.39
N LEU A 426 -19.43 8.23 -11.75
CA LEU A 426 -19.79 9.21 -12.75
C LEU A 426 -19.28 10.62 -12.36
N SER A 427 -19.52 11.03 -11.12
CA SER A 427 -19.11 12.35 -10.62
C SER A 427 -17.61 12.54 -10.65
N VAL A 428 -16.85 11.50 -10.27
CA VAL A 428 -15.39 11.49 -10.29
C VAL A 428 -14.86 11.56 -11.70
N CYS A 429 -15.40 10.75 -12.63
CA CYS A 429 -15.01 10.76 -14.05
C CYS A 429 -15.29 12.12 -14.71
N MET A 430 -16.43 12.77 -14.41
CA MET A 430 -16.72 14.12 -14.88
C MET A 430 -15.68 15.14 -14.40
N CYS A 431 -15.32 15.12 -13.13
CA CYS A 431 -14.29 16.01 -12.57
C CYS A 431 -12.89 15.69 -13.12
N ALA A 432 -12.57 14.41 -13.36
CA ALA A 432 -11.28 13.98 -13.86
C ALA A 432 -10.89 14.57 -15.22
N ARG A 433 -11.88 14.96 -16.03
CA ARG A 433 -11.67 15.57 -17.36
C ARG A 433 -10.90 16.91 -17.29
N PHE A 434 -10.93 17.58 -16.15
CA PHE A 434 -10.35 18.92 -15.97
C PHE A 434 -8.99 18.93 -15.26
N GLN A 435 -8.32 17.77 -15.12
CA GLN A 435 -7.03 17.64 -14.41
C GLN A 435 -5.88 18.42 -15.06
N ALA A 436 -5.97 18.73 -16.37
CA ALA A 436 -4.92 19.46 -17.08
C ALA A 436 -4.91 20.97 -16.72
N ASN A 437 -6.10 21.58 -16.53
CA ASN A 437 -6.24 22.99 -16.19
C ASN A 437 -7.46 23.19 -15.26
N PRO A 438 -7.36 22.77 -13.98
CA PRO A 438 -8.49 22.83 -13.07
C PRO A 438 -8.80 24.28 -12.65
N LYS A 439 -10.07 24.61 -12.59
CA LYS A 439 -10.59 25.90 -12.13
C LYS A 439 -11.34 25.72 -10.80
N ASN A 440 -11.64 26.83 -10.14
CA ASN A 440 -12.31 26.82 -8.85
C ASN A 440 -13.67 26.10 -8.87
N CYS A 441 -14.45 26.22 -9.95
CA CYS A 441 -15.71 25.49 -10.13
C CYS A 441 -15.50 23.96 -10.09
N HIS A 442 -14.42 23.47 -10.73
CA HIS A 442 -14.06 22.05 -10.72
C HIS A 442 -13.65 21.58 -9.30
N LEU A 443 -12.87 22.38 -8.58
CA LEU A 443 -12.51 22.07 -7.19
C LEU A 443 -13.74 22.05 -6.26
N VAL A 444 -14.70 22.94 -6.45
CA VAL A 444 -15.97 22.94 -5.70
C VAL A 444 -16.75 21.65 -5.96
N ALA A 445 -16.76 21.16 -7.20
CA ALA A 445 -17.41 19.89 -7.57
C ALA A 445 -16.71 18.69 -6.90
N VAL A 446 -15.36 18.61 -6.93
CA VAL A 446 -14.59 17.58 -6.23
C VAL A 446 -14.83 17.62 -4.73
N LYS A 447 -14.79 18.82 -4.11
CA LYS A 447 -15.11 18.98 -2.68
C LYS A 447 -16.55 18.59 -2.34
N ARG A 448 -17.50 18.64 -3.30
CA ARG A 448 -18.86 18.15 -3.08
C ARG A 448 -18.88 16.62 -3.00
N ILE A 449 -18.10 15.91 -3.83
CA ILE A 449 -17.94 14.45 -3.72
C ILE A 449 -17.39 14.09 -2.35
N LEU A 450 -16.32 14.76 -1.90
CA LEU A 450 -15.76 14.55 -0.56
C LEU A 450 -16.78 14.80 0.56
N ARG A 451 -17.60 15.84 0.46
CA ARG A 451 -18.70 16.11 1.41
C ARG A 451 -19.79 15.05 1.40
N TYR A 452 -20.08 14.44 0.25
CA TYR A 452 -20.99 13.29 0.18
C TYR A 452 -20.40 12.08 0.92
N LEU A 453 -19.11 11.84 0.76
CA LEU A 453 -18.41 10.73 1.41
C LEU A 453 -18.36 10.85 2.95
N VAL A 454 -18.37 12.06 3.51
CA VAL A 454 -18.40 12.26 4.99
C VAL A 454 -19.52 11.47 5.65
N HIS A 455 -20.69 11.37 5.03
CA HIS A 455 -21.86 10.69 5.60
C HIS A 455 -22.10 9.28 5.05
N THR A 456 -21.31 8.87 4.05
CA THR A 456 -21.45 7.59 3.36
C THR A 456 -20.18 6.73 3.41
N GLN A 457 -19.36 6.89 4.47
CA GLN A 457 -18.06 6.23 4.60
C GLN A 457 -18.18 4.71 4.60
N ASN A 458 -19.24 4.17 5.18
CA ASN A 458 -19.44 2.74 5.38
C ASN A 458 -20.15 2.04 4.20
N LEU A 459 -20.47 2.77 3.14
CA LEU A 459 -21.05 2.14 1.94
C LEU A 459 -20.01 1.33 1.19
N GLY A 460 -20.46 0.25 0.54
CA GLY A 460 -19.61 -0.68 -0.21
C GLY A 460 -20.42 -1.55 -1.16
N LEU A 461 -19.80 -2.63 -1.61
CA LEU A 461 -20.40 -3.63 -2.50
C LEU A 461 -20.83 -4.85 -1.70
N TRP A 462 -22.02 -5.34 -1.97
CA TRP A 462 -22.52 -6.59 -1.45
C TRP A 462 -22.57 -7.66 -2.53
N TYR A 463 -21.93 -8.80 -2.29
CA TYR A 463 -21.97 -9.99 -3.12
C TYR A 463 -22.80 -11.06 -2.40
N PRO A 464 -24.08 -11.28 -2.78
CA PRO A 464 -24.91 -12.29 -2.15
C PRO A 464 -24.48 -13.69 -2.57
N LYS A 465 -24.61 -14.65 -1.65
CA LYS A 465 -24.34 -16.07 -1.92
C LYS A 465 -25.37 -16.66 -2.91
N VAL A 466 -26.61 -16.17 -2.87
CA VAL A 466 -27.70 -16.57 -3.77
C VAL A 466 -28.29 -15.33 -4.42
N TRP A 467 -28.08 -15.19 -5.71
CA TRP A 467 -28.55 -14.01 -6.46
C TRP A 467 -30.08 -13.83 -6.52
N ARG A 468 -30.88 -14.83 -6.07
CA ARG A 468 -32.35 -14.79 -6.15
C ARG A 468 -33.01 -13.93 -5.09
N ASN A 469 -32.31 -13.57 -3.98
CA ASN A 469 -32.83 -12.77 -2.89
C ASN A 469 -31.86 -11.63 -2.56
N CYS A 470 -31.77 -10.62 -3.45
CA CYS A 470 -30.99 -9.42 -3.13
C CYS A 470 -31.78 -8.61 -2.08
N PRO A 471 -31.31 -8.48 -0.83
CA PRO A 471 -31.96 -7.56 0.12
C PRO A 471 -31.82 -6.12 -0.41
N ASN A 472 -32.82 -5.30 -0.16
CA ASN A 472 -32.79 -3.89 -0.50
C ASN A 472 -31.59 -3.23 0.18
N TYR A 473 -30.89 -2.38 -0.54
CA TYR A 473 -29.64 -1.70 -0.13
C TYR A 473 -29.72 -0.92 1.20
N SER A 474 -30.94 -0.64 1.68
CA SER A 474 -31.23 0.06 2.93
C SER A 474 -30.91 -0.73 4.21
N ASP A 475 -30.84 -2.06 4.13
CA ASP A 475 -30.72 -2.91 5.33
C ASP A 475 -29.25 -3.23 5.72
N LEU A 476 -28.28 -2.77 4.92
CA LEU A 476 -26.85 -3.06 5.11
C LEU A 476 -26.06 -1.92 5.80
N SER A 477 -26.74 -0.85 6.21
CA SER A 477 -26.15 0.32 6.87
C SER A 477 -26.21 0.26 8.41
N ALA A 478 -26.55 -0.88 9.00
CA ALA A 478 -26.59 -1.09 10.46
C ALA A 478 -25.27 -1.64 11.02
#